data_516dd4525881ef55d02cd9feee025644
#
_entry.id   516dd4525881ef55d02cd9feee025644
#
_cell.length_a   1.000
_cell.length_b   1.000
_cell.length_c   1.000
_cell.angle_alpha   90.00
_cell.angle_beta   90.00
_cell.angle_gamma   90.00
#
_symmetry.space_group_name_H-M   'P 1'
#
loop_
_entity.id
_entity.type
_entity.pdbx_description
1 polymer ?
#
loop_
_entity_poly.entity_id
_entity_poly.type
_entity_poly.pdbx_seq_one_letter_code
_entity_poly.pdbx_strand_id
1 'polypeptide(L)'
;MDVTDPGYIGRVRIRNRIVMAPMISNLAQASGYTSEEHIAYLEERAKGGTGLIITEYTYVNSINSRGSRNQLGAFSMNMSPKLKRITDRVHMHDTRIFMQLVHAGGKANAQINDVQNFAPSAMEYNGQAAREMTVADIDSGSAFCPLFKVCNVFLTGISASLCQI
;
A
#
# COMPACT_ATOMS: atom_id res chain seq x y z
N MET A 1 13.52 -14.56 24.68
CA MET A 1 12.87 -13.55 23.81
C MET A 1 11.48 -14.05 23.52
N ASP A 2 10.47 -13.37 24.06
CA ASP A 2 9.05 -13.75 23.94
C ASP A 2 8.39 -12.97 22.80
N VAL A 3 7.30 -13.50 22.26
CA VAL A 3 6.47 -12.81 21.23
C VAL A 3 5.86 -11.51 21.78
N THR A 4 5.64 -11.45 23.08
CA THR A 4 5.12 -10.27 23.79
C THR A 4 6.18 -9.22 24.13
N ASP A 5 7.49 -9.56 23.99
CA ASP A 5 8.57 -8.60 24.22
C ASP A 5 8.54 -7.47 23.18
N PRO A 6 8.82 -6.22 23.56
CA PRO A 6 9.02 -5.14 22.61
C PRO A 6 10.11 -5.43 21.59
N GLY A 7 9.96 -4.85 20.40
CA GLY A 7 10.94 -4.95 19.32
C GLY A 7 11.21 -3.60 18.67
N TYR A 8 12.16 -3.60 17.73
CA TYR A 8 12.50 -2.42 16.95
C TYR A 8 12.63 -2.77 15.48
N ILE A 9 12.12 -1.89 14.60
CA ILE A 9 12.35 -1.91 13.16
C ILE A 9 13.04 -0.59 12.83
N GLY A 10 14.37 -0.63 12.61
CA GLY A 10 15.18 0.56 12.56
C GLY A 10 15.05 1.35 13.87
N ARG A 11 14.51 2.57 13.81
CA ARG A 11 14.26 3.44 14.98
C ARG A 11 12.84 3.34 15.53
N VAL A 12 11.97 2.55 14.89
CA VAL A 12 10.57 2.45 15.30
C VAL A 12 10.43 1.35 16.33
N ARG A 13 10.01 1.72 17.55
CA ARG A 13 9.65 0.75 18.60
C ARG A 13 8.28 0.18 18.31
N ILE A 14 8.16 -1.14 18.36
CA ILE A 14 6.90 -1.88 18.36
C ILE A 14 6.67 -2.50 19.75
N ARG A 15 5.43 -2.48 20.23
CA ARG A 15 5.12 -2.90 21.61
C ARG A 15 5.29 -4.40 21.85
N ASN A 16 5.21 -5.21 20.81
CA ASN A 16 5.44 -6.65 20.81
C ASN A 16 5.84 -7.11 19.41
N ARG A 17 6.07 -8.42 19.22
CA ARG A 17 6.56 -9.00 17.96
C ARG A 17 5.45 -9.57 17.08
N ILE A 18 4.18 -9.30 17.41
CA ILE A 18 3.03 -9.70 16.60
C ILE A 18 2.85 -8.67 15.47
N VAL A 19 2.99 -9.14 14.23
CA VAL A 19 2.88 -8.30 13.02
C VAL A 19 1.76 -8.82 12.14
N MET A 20 0.81 -7.95 11.81
CA MET A 20 -0.18 -8.23 10.76
C MET A 20 0.48 -8.01 9.39
N ALA A 21 0.61 -9.12 8.64
CA ALA A 21 1.11 -9.07 7.26
C ALA A 21 0.15 -8.32 6.32
N PRO A 22 0.65 -7.75 5.20
CA PRO A 22 -0.18 -7.04 4.24
C PRO A 22 -1.13 -8.01 3.52
N MET A 23 -2.42 -7.84 3.74
CA MET A 23 -3.48 -8.66 3.14
C MET A 23 -4.51 -7.75 2.49
N ILE A 24 -4.85 -8.02 1.22
CA ILE A 24 -5.91 -7.28 0.54
C ILE A 24 -7.25 -7.52 1.24
N SER A 25 -7.90 -6.46 1.64
CA SER A 25 -9.22 -6.50 2.28
C SER A 25 -10.37 -6.16 1.31
N ASN A 26 -10.07 -5.41 0.26
CA ASN A 26 -11.05 -4.80 -0.64
C ASN A 26 -12.11 -3.95 0.10
N LEU A 27 -11.76 -3.39 1.25
CA LEU A 27 -12.65 -2.56 2.06
C LEU A 27 -12.52 -1.06 1.76
N ALA A 28 -11.57 -0.65 0.91
CA ALA A 28 -11.51 0.74 0.45
C ALA A 28 -12.65 1.05 -0.52
N GLN A 29 -12.87 2.33 -0.79
CA GLN A 29 -13.83 2.78 -1.79
C GLN A 29 -13.30 2.50 -3.21
N ALA A 30 -14.17 2.45 -4.19
CA ALA A 30 -13.78 2.29 -5.59
C ALA A 30 -12.88 3.43 -6.10
N SER A 31 -12.91 4.59 -5.46
CA SER A 31 -12.01 5.73 -5.69
C SER A 31 -10.63 5.58 -5.07
N GLY A 32 -10.38 4.52 -4.29
CA GLY A 32 -9.13 4.29 -3.56
C GLY A 32 -9.06 4.95 -2.18
N TYR A 33 -10.05 5.76 -1.80
CA TYR A 33 -10.11 6.31 -0.44
C TYR A 33 -10.47 5.21 0.57
N THR A 34 -9.94 5.34 1.80
CA THR A 34 -10.36 4.44 2.87
C THR A 34 -11.85 4.64 3.21
N SER A 35 -12.52 3.55 3.57
CA SER A 35 -13.88 3.55 4.11
C SER A 35 -13.89 3.45 5.64
N GLU A 36 -15.04 3.63 6.27
CA GLU A 36 -15.18 3.41 7.72
C GLU A 36 -14.96 1.93 8.08
N GLU A 37 -15.41 1.01 7.21
CA GLU A 37 -15.21 -0.43 7.39
C GLU A 37 -13.74 -0.79 7.34
N HIS A 38 -12.95 -0.16 6.43
CA HIS A 38 -11.51 -0.38 6.35
C HIS A 38 -10.80 0.14 7.61
N ILE A 39 -11.17 1.33 8.10
CA ILE A 39 -10.64 1.89 9.34
C ILE A 39 -10.95 0.97 10.52
N ALA A 40 -12.20 0.56 10.66
CA ALA A 40 -12.64 -0.34 11.73
C ALA A 40 -11.93 -1.70 11.67
N TYR A 41 -11.75 -2.24 10.45
CA TYR A 41 -11.03 -3.49 10.23
C TYR A 41 -9.60 -3.44 10.77
N LEU A 42 -8.86 -2.37 10.52
CA LEU A 42 -7.49 -2.20 11.02
C LEU A 42 -7.45 -1.89 12.51
N GLU A 43 -8.38 -1.05 12.99
CA GLU A 43 -8.50 -0.72 14.40
C GLU A 43 -8.78 -1.96 15.27
N GLU A 44 -9.66 -2.86 14.86
CA GLU A 44 -9.94 -4.10 15.62
C GLU A 44 -8.70 -4.99 15.77
N ARG A 45 -7.79 -5.03 14.78
CA ARG A 45 -6.50 -5.74 14.90
C ARG A 45 -5.57 -5.03 15.90
N ALA A 46 -5.57 -3.71 15.90
CA ALA A 46 -4.81 -2.92 16.87
C ALA A 46 -5.34 -3.14 18.30
N LYS A 47 -6.66 -3.11 18.50
CA LYS A 47 -7.31 -3.47 19.80
C LYS A 47 -6.97 -4.89 20.24
N GLY A 48 -6.92 -5.83 19.30
CA GLY A 48 -6.55 -7.23 19.56
C GLY A 48 -5.11 -7.44 20.01
N GLY A 49 -4.28 -6.39 20.05
CA GLY A 49 -2.94 -6.46 20.62
C GLY A 49 -1.81 -6.55 19.61
N THR A 50 -2.06 -6.42 18.31
CA THR A 50 -1.01 -6.40 17.27
C THR A 50 -0.02 -5.27 17.53
N GLY A 51 1.29 -5.55 17.48
CA GLY A 51 2.35 -4.56 17.67
C GLY A 51 2.62 -3.70 16.44
N LEU A 52 2.48 -4.30 15.25
CA LEU A 52 2.63 -3.62 13.97
C LEU A 52 1.59 -4.13 12.98
N ILE A 53 0.95 -3.22 12.27
CA ILE A 53 0.10 -3.52 11.12
C ILE A 53 0.82 -3.05 9.86
N ILE A 54 0.87 -3.90 8.82
CA ILE A 54 1.24 -3.49 7.47
C ILE A 54 -0.03 -3.47 6.64
N THR A 55 -0.37 -2.30 6.08
CA THR A 55 -1.59 -2.17 5.26
C THR A 55 -1.54 -3.10 4.06
N GLU A 56 -2.70 -3.38 3.48
CA GLU A 56 -2.78 -4.03 2.17
C GLU A 56 -1.93 -3.27 1.13
N TYR A 57 -1.59 -3.95 0.02
CA TYR A 57 -0.86 -3.32 -1.07
C TYR A 57 -1.65 -2.11 -1.60
N THR A 58 -1.06 -0.93 -1.43
CA THR A 58 -1.68 0.38 -1.67
C THR A 58 -1.16 0.94 -2.98
N TYR A 59 -2.04 1.15 -3.97
CA TYR A 59 -1.59 1.57 -5.30
C TYR A 59 -1.19 3.05 -5.36
N VAL A 60 -0.14 3.33 -6.14
CA VAL A 60 0.55 4.64 -6.17
C VAL A 60 0.27 5.47 -7.42
N ASN A 61 -0.43 4.89 -8.39
CA ASN A 61 -0.79 5.57 -9.63
C ASN A 61 -2.25 5.27 -9.97
N SER A 62 -3.07 6.32 -10.15
CA SER A 62 -4.50 6.19 -10.40
C SER A 62 -4.84 5.65 -11.79
N ILE A 63 -3.88 5.66 -12.73
CA ILE A 63 -4.13 5.34 -14.13
C ILE A 63 -3.99 3.83 -14.37
N ASN A 64 -2.89 3.19 -13.90
CA ASN A 64 -2.53 1.85 -14.35
C ASN A 64 -1.91 0.95 -13.27
N SER A 65 -1.97 1.33 -12.00
CA SER A 65 -1.32 0.55 -10.93
C SER A 65 -2.27 -0.26 -10.06
N ARG A 66 -3.58 -0.20 -10.31
CA ARG A 66 -4.59 -0.86 -9.52
C ARG A 66 -4.75 -2.33 -9.92
N GLY A 67 -4.70 -3.23 -8.94
CA GLY A 67 -4.91 -4.66 -9.11
C GLY A 67 -6.31 -5.15 -8.77
N SER A 68 -7.05 -4.43 -7.90
CA SER A 68 -8.43 -4.78 -7.54
C SER A 68 -9.32 -3.56 -7.35
N ARG A 69 -10.64 -3.76 -7.42
CA ARG A 69 -11.63 -2.66 -7.51
C ARG A 69 -11.61 -1.75 -6.29
N ASN A 70 -11.62 -2.31 -5.09
CA ASN A 70 -11.71 -1.57 -3.83
C ASN A 70 -10.37 -1.59 -3.07
N GLN A 71 -9.28 -1.51 -3.80
CA GLN A 71 -7.93 -1.43 -3.26
C GLN A 71 -7.67 -0.04 -2.70
N LEU A 72 -6.97 0.04 -1.57
CA LEU A 72 -6.50 1.30 -0.99
C LEU A 72 -5.53 2.00 -1.94
N GLY A 73 -5.63 3.31 -2.06
CA GLY A 73 -4.76 4.15 -2.88
C GLY A 73 -3.95 5.16 -2.07
N ALA A 74 -2.78 5.54 -2.61
CA ALA A 74 -1.92 6.61 -2.10
C ALA A 74 -1.28 7.40 -3.25
N PHE A 75 -2.06 7.72 -4.27
CA PHE A 75 -1.60 8.33 -5.51
C PHE A 75 -1.73 9.86 -5.55
N SER A 76 -2.30 10.47 -4.51
CA SER A 76 -2.53 11.91 -4.44
C SER A 76 -2.44 12.43 -3.01
N MET A 77 -1.95 13.66 -2.83
CA MET A 77 -1.93 14.35 -1.52
C MET A 77 -3.34 14.52 -0.93
N ASN A 78 -4.37 14.59 -1.77
CA ASN A 78 -5.76 14.69 -1.32
C ASN A 78 -6.22 13.45 -0.52
N MET A 79 -5.48 12.33 -0.61
CA MET A 79 -5.77 11.11 0.16
C MET A 79 -5.20 11.17 1.59
N SER A 80 -4.23 12.05 1.84
CA SER A 80 -3.53 12.16 3.12
C SER A 80 -4.47 12.33 4.33
N PRO A 81 -5.52 13.20 4.32
CA PRO A 81 -6.42 13.32 5.46
C PRO A 81 -7.20 12.02 5.76
N LYS A 82 -7.51 11.25 4.73
CA LYS A 82 -8.22 9.96 4.90
C LYS A 82 -7.27 8.87 5.40
N LEU A 83 -6.04 8.83 4.90
CA LEU A 83 -5.00 7.92 5.40
C LEU A 83 -4.64 8.23 6.85
N LYS A 84 -4.59 9.52 7.21
CA LYS A 84 -4.37 9.95 8.59
C LYS A 84 -5.41 9.40 9.56
N ARG A 85 -6.67 9.24 9.15
CA ARG A 85 -7.71 8.64 10.00
C ARG A 85 -7.39 7.19 10.36
N ILE A 86 -6.79 6.42 9.43
CA ILE A 86 -6.32 5.06 9.73
C ILE A 86 -5.24 5.12 10.81
N THR A 87 -4.22 5.97 10.62
CA THR A 87 -3.09 6.06 11.56
C THR A 87 -3.53 6.50 12.93
N ASP A 88 -4.39 7.52 13.02
CA ASP A 88 -4.90 8.04 14.29
C ASP A 88 -5.62 6.93 15.08
N ARG A 89 -6.50 6.15 14.41
CA ARG A 89 -7.24 5.06 15.05
C ARG A 89 -6.33 3.92 15.50
N VAL A 90 -5.37 3.52 14.69
CA VAL A 90 -4.43 2.44 15.02
C VAL A 90 -3.48 2.86 16.15
N HIS A 91 -2.97 4.10 16.11
CA HIS A 91 -2.06 4.61 17.12
C HIS A 91 -2.70 4.78 18.50
N MET A 92 -4.02 4.97 18.59
CA MET A 92 -4.74 4.99 19.88
C MET A 92 -4.53 3.70 20.70
N HIS A 93 -4.13 2.62 20.07
CA HIS A 93 -3.92 1.30 20.68
C HIS A 93 -2.43 0.93 20.83
N ASP A 94 -1.50 1.90 20.79
CA ASP A 94 -0.04 1.68 20.84
C ASP A 94 0.45 0.68 19.77
N THR A 95 -0.25 0.59 18.63
CA THR A 95 0.11 -0.21 17.47
C THR A 95 0.77 0.69 16.44
N ARG A 96 1.90 0.24 15.86
CA ARG A 96 2.53 0.95 14.73
C ARG A 96 1.90 0.49 13.43
N ILE A 97 1.95 1.37 12.42
CA ILE A 97 1.41 1.04 11.12
C ILE A 97 2.38 1.46 10.01
N PHE A 98 2.59 0.55 9.05
CA PHE A 98 3.35 0.78 7.83
C PHE A 98 2.43 0.59 6.63
N MET A 99 2.70 1.31 5.57
CA MET A 99 1.98 1.17 4.31
C MET A 99 2.81 0.36 3.33
N GLN A 100 2.21 -0.68 2.75
CA GLN A 100 2.80 -1.38 1.62
C GLN A 100 2.43 -0.68 0.32
N LEU A 101 3.40 -0.06 -0.33
CA LEU A 101 3.19 0.68 -1.57
C LEU A 101 3.47 -0.21 -2.77
N VAL A 102 2.61 -0.14 -3.79
CA VAL A 102 2.69 -1.03 -4.94
C VAL A 102 2.29 -0.36 -6.25
N HIS A 103 2.96 -0.76 -7.31
CA HIS A 103 2.44 -0.69 -8.67
C HIS A 103 2.20 -2.13 -9.14
N ALA A 104 0.96 -2.48 -9.50
CA ALA A 104 0.64 -3.87 -9.85
C ALA A 104 1.29 -4.35 -11.16
N GLY A 105 1.82 -3.42 -11.97
CA GLY A 105 2.58 -3.75 -13.17
C GLY A 105 1.77 -4.56 -14.18
N GLY A 106 2.37 -5.61 -14.72
CA GLY A 106 1.69 -6.51 -15.65
C GLY A 106 0.51 -7.28 -15.05
N LYS A 107 0.42 -7.33 -13.72
CA LYS A 107 -0.71 -7.92 -12.99
C LYS A 107 -1.82 -6.92 -12.65
N ALA A 108 -1.68 -5.65 -13.06
CA ALA A 108 -2.73 -4.67 -12.89
C ALA A 108 -4.00 -5.11 -13.64
N ASN A 109 -5.15 -4.73 -13.15
CA ASN A 109 -6.40 -5.10 -13.80
C ASN A 109 -6.76 -4.06 -14.87
N ALA A 110 -6.47 -4.35 -16.13
CA ALA A 110 -6.71 -3.47 -17.27
C ALA A 110 -8.19 -3.08 -17.43
N GLN A 111 -9.12 -3.96 -17.05
CA GLN A 111 -10.56 -3.66 -17.10
C GLN A 111 -10.98 -2.61 -16.05
N ILE A 112 -10.30 -2.58 -14.90
CA ILE A 112 -10.56 -1.58 -13.84
C ILE A 112 -9.87 -0.25 -14.18
N ASN A 113 -8.67 -0.32 -14.76
CA ASN A 113 -7.85 0.84 -15.07
C ASN A 113 -8.26 1.51 -16.40
N ASP A 114 -8.96 0.77 -17.27
CA ASP A 114 -9.36 1.19 -18.64
C ASP A 114 -8.16 1.63 -19.52
N VAL A 115 -6.99 1.06 -19.25
CA VAL A 115 -5.75 1.31 -19.99
C VAL A 115 -4.91 0.04 -20.06
N GLN A 116 -4.00 -0.02 -21.04
CA GLN A 116 -3.04 -1.09 -21.15
C GLN A 116 -2.10 -1.13 -19.93
N ASN A 117 -1.86 -2.34 -19.41
CA ASN A 117 -0.92 -2.53 -18.32
C ASN A 117 0.51 -2.23 -18.75
N PHE A 118 1.36 -1.85 -17.79
CA PHE A 118 2.79 -1.64 -17.94
C PHE A 118 3.56 -2.68 -17.13
N ALA A 119 4.70 -3.11 -17.64
CA ALA A 119 5.58 -4.05 -16.92
C ALA A 119 7.06 -3.70 -17.20
N PRO A 120 8.03 -4.23 -16.44
CA PRO A 120 9.44 -4.00 -16.70
C PRO A 120 9.89 -4.51 -18.08
N SER A 121 9.16 -5.47 -18.64
CA SER A 121 9.32 -5.97 -20.01
C SER A 121 7.93 -6.31 -20.56
N ALA A 122 7.79 -6.34 -21.89
CA ALA A 122 6.54 -6.76 -22.52
C ALA A 122 6.18 -8.19 -22.08
N MET A 123 4.95 -8.37 -21.60
CA MET A 123 4.47 -9.66 -21.09
C MET A 123 2.96 -9.80 -21.27
N GLU A 124 2.47 -11.02 -21.11
CA GLU A 124 1.04 -11.30 -20.99
C GLU A 124 0.75 -11.97 -19.66
N TYR A 125 -0.33 -11.55 -19.01
CA TYR A 125 -0.81 -12.15 -17.77
C TYR A 125 -2.34 -12.26 -17.80
N ASN A 126 -2.86 -13.47 -17.65
CA ASN A 126 -4.29 -13.77 -17.71
C ASN A 126 -5.01 -13.18 -18.95
N GLY A 127 -4.40 -13.30 -20.14
CA GLY A 127 -4.96 -12.77 -21.39
C GLY A 127 -4.89 -11.24 -21.52
N GLN A 128 -4.17 -10.56 -20.64
CA GLN A 128 -3.96 -9.11 -20.68
C GLN A 128 -2.50 -8.80 -21.03
N ALA A 129 -2.31 -8.14 -22.18
CA ALA A 129 -0.98 -7.73 -22.61
C ALA A 129 -0.52 -6.49 -21.83
N ALA A 130 0.72 -6.54 -21.34
CA ALA A 130 1.41 -5.41 -20.76
C ALA A 130 2.56 -4.98 -21.67
N ARG A 131 2.66 -3.68 -21.95
CA ARG A 131 3.81 -3.13 -22.65
C ARG A 131 4.98 -2.90 -21.70
N GLU A 132 6.19 -2.85 -22.26
CA GLU A 132 7.35 -2.42 -21.51
C GLU A 132 7.25 -0.96 -21.06
N MET A 133 7.67 -0.68 -19.83
CA MET A 133 7.79 0.68 -19.28
C MET A 133 8.92 1.44 -19.96
N THR A 134 8.66 2.69 -20.30
CA THR A 134 9.71 3.65 -20.65
C THR A 134 10.28 4.29 -19.39
N VAL A 135 11.45 4.95 -19.51
CA VAL A 135 12.02 5.75 -18.42
C VAL A 135 11.03 6.83 -17.97
N ALA A 136 10.30 7.45 -18.90
CA ALA A 136 9.27 8.45 -18.57
C ALA A 136 8.11 7.87 -17.76
N ASP A 137 7.72 6.61 -18.00
CA ASP A 137 6.69 5.94 -17.18
C ASP A 137 7.19 5.73 -15.74
N ILE A 138 8.46 5.35 -15.58
CA ILE A 138 9.09 5.15 -14.27
C ILE A 138 9.19 6.47 -13.52
N ASP A 139 9.66 7.53 -14.17
CA ASP A 139 9.80 8.85 -13.57
C ASP A 139 8.43 9.44 -13.19
N SER A 140 7.42 9.29 -14.04
CA SER A 140 6.05 9.69 -13.72
C SER A 140 5.49 8.90 -12.54
N GLY A 141 5.74 7.59 -12.48
CA GLY A 141 5.33 6.73 -11.36
C GLY A 141 5.95 7.18 -10.02
N SER A 142 7.23 7.56 -10.03
CA SER A 142 7.92 8.08 -8.84
C SER A 142 7.44 9.50 -8.44
N ALA A 143 7.01 10.32 -9.39
CA ALA A 143 6.49 11.66 -9.15
C ALA A 143 5.06 11.67 -8.60
N PHE A 144 4.28 10.60 -8.83
CA PHE A 144 2.86 10.53 -8.44
C PHE A 144 2.62 10.26 -6.96
N CYS A 145 3.62 9.85 -6.19
CA CYS A 145 3.44 9.74 -4.74
C CYS A 145 4.33 10.77 -4.00
N PRO A 146 3.84 11.99 -3.77
CA PRO A 146 4.56 13.00 -2.98
C PRO A 146 4.87 12.54 -1.55
N LEU A 147 4.14 11.54 -1.03
CA LEU A 147 4.44 10.84 0.22
C LEU A 147 5.76 10.07 0.14
N PHE A 148 6.28 9.77 -1.09
CA PHE A 148 7.51 9.01 -1.32
C PHE A 148 8.81 9.79 -1.23
N LYS A 149 8.78 11.11 -1.23
CA LYS A 149 10.01 11.90 -1.03
C LYS A 149 10.71 11.60 0.30
N VAL A 150 10.04 10.89 1.19
CA VAL A 150 10.55 10.48 2.51
C VAL A 150 11.05 9.03 2.53
N CYS A 151 10.65 8.19 1.56
CA CYS A 151 11.06 6.80 1.47
C CYS A 151 11.87 6.59 0.19
N ASN A 152 13.14 6.20 0.31
CA ASN A 152 13.93 5.71 -0.85
C ASN A 152 13.30 4.43 -1.38
N VAL A 153 12.50 4.53 -2.44
CA VAL A 153 11.84 3.39 -3.07
C VAL A 153 12.63 2.96 -4.29
N PHE A 154 13.19 1.78 -4.25
CA PHE A 154 13.72 1.11 -5.44
C PHE A 154 12.59 0.39 -6.15
N LEU A 155 12.23 0.85 -7.35
CA LEU A 155 11.32 0.15 -8.26
C LEU A 155 12.12 -0.93 -9.02
N THR A 156 12.23 -2.11 -8.45
CA THR A 156 12.72 -3.28 -9.19
C THR A 156 11.66 -4.37 -9.16
N GLY A 157 11.04 -4.62 -10.30
CA GLY A 157 10.02 -5.67 -10.44
C GLY A 157 8.83 -5.44 -9.52
N ILE A 158 7.99 -6.38 -9.22
CA ILE A 158 6.90 -6.26 -8.23
C ILE A 158 7.51 -5.92 -6.85
N SER A 159 7.92 -4.67 -6.64
CA SER A 159 8.52 -4.26 -5.39
C SER A 159 7.49 -3.52 -4.54
N ALA A 160 7.11 -4.17 -3.46
CA ALA A 160 6.42 -3.52 -2.37
C ALA A 160 7.45 -2.80 -1.51
N SER A 161 7.26 -1.52 -1.25
CA SER A 161 8.04 -0.76 -0.28
C SER A 161 7.19 -0.46 0.93
N LEU A 162 7.80 -0.59 2.11
CA LEU A 162 7.16 -0.26 3.37
C LEU A 162 7.48 1.18 3.73
N CYS A 163 6.45 1.98 3.96
CA CYS A 163 6.54 3.35 4.44
C CYS A 163 5.84 3.44 5.80
N GLN A 164 6.51 4.03 6.79
CA GLN A 164 5.87 4.38 8.04
C GLN A 164 4.91 5.56 7.79
N ILE A 165 3.68 5.45 8.24
CA ILE A 165 2.64 6.48 8.15
C ILE A 165 2.17 6.93 9.51
#